data_45f111bd2e096eea0bfea8cffe9357dd
#
_entry.id   45f111bd2e096eea0bfea8cffe9357dd
#
_cell.length_a   1.000
_cell.length_b   1.000
_cell.length_c   1.000
_cell.angle_alpha   90.00
_cell.angle_beta   90.00
_cell.angle_gamma   90.00
#
_symmetry.space_group_name_H-M   'P 1'
#
loop_
_entity.id
_entity.type
_entity.pdbx_description
1 polymer ?
#
loop_
_entity_poly.entity_id
_entity_poly.type
_entity_poly.pdbx_seq_one_letter_code
_entity_poly.pdbx_strand_id
1 'polypeptide(L)'
;MEINIKEKNDSIILLNLKLKWEDIKSDYNDVQNKILSSSKEKGARKGKLRGIQKDIFLKNNRDYINSNFVDHALNSYYRKALQEKNIIPINQGNVSDLKFDGVDTDFEFTIEFEIRPFIDKKIPNYEKKVTIKTNHYIATDSDVDKALDDLRVQHATMKSHDEKGKLKSGNFIHADFTKLDDSGNPVEGGTLPNHNIKIGEGLFTGDLEKPFINKKIGDTVKITVDQDSGKVDYAVKINKIEEQILPKVDKGFVKIVDSKLKTVEELRKKFKENIQLNLDNENKKEFHNKIIEYFIEKTKFDVPPSMVDNYRSYLVEDYKAKDPKAFNEEKMAPQLDEISNKNIKWLLIRENLVEKEKIILGQDEIENKIKDMMNESPEYKKDIKKFYNEEQNKNKLREDILNSKFFNKMDSFFVNKTKEIATDKIKNKKG
;
A
#
# COMPACT_ATOMS: atom_id res chain seq x y z
N MET A 1 -45.66 3.57 10.39
CA MET A 1 -44.26 3.03 10.54
C MET A 1 -43.58 3.83 11.64
N GLU A 2 -43.04 3.18 12.67
CA GLU A 2 -42.22 3.75 13.74
C GLU A 2 -40.77 3.40 13.49
N ILE A 3 -39.86 4.41 13.55
CA ILE A 3 -38.43 4.25 13.24
C ILE A 3 -37.64 4.66 14.47
N ASN A 4 -36.98 3.71 15.11
CA ASN A 4 -36.11 3.94 16.25
C ASN A 4 -34.65 3.71 15.87
N ILE A 5 -33.79 4.69 16.14
CA ILE A 5 -32.36 4.65 15.84
C ILE A 5 -31.59 4.58 17.15
N LYS A 6 -30.70 3.63 17.26
CA LYS A 6 -29.76 3.52 18.38
C LYS A 6 -28.34 3.41 17.83
N GLU A 7 -27.50 4.34 18.21
CA GLU A 7 -26.06 4.27 17.93
C GLU A 7 -25.44 3.25 18.87
N LYS A 8 -24.76 2.23 18.31
CA LYS A 8 -23.99 1.23 19.06
C LYS A 8 -22.60 1.81 19.36
N ASN A 9 -22.03 2.48 18.37
CA ASN A 9 -20.82 3.27 18.46
C ASN A 9 -20.83 4.35 17.35
N ASP A 10 -19.67 5.00 17.08
CA ASP A 10 -19.57 6.09 16.10
C ASP A 10 -19.85 5.66 14.65
N SER A 11 -19.68 4.38 14.35
CA SER A 11 -19.76 3.84 12.98
C SER A 11 -20.85 2.78 12.80
N ILE A 12 -21.52 2.33 13.86
CA ILE A 12 -22.53 1.27 13.79
C ILE A 12 -23.87 1.76 14.35
N ILE A 13 -24.89 1.59 13.56
CA ILE A 13 -26.28 1.93 13.89
C ILE A 13 -27.15 0.69 13.94
N LEU A 14 -28.02 0.63 14.93
CA LEU A 14 -29.15 -0.27 15.04
C LEU A 14 -30.40 0.50 14.65
N LEU A 15 -31.05 0.11 13.57
CA LEU A 15 -32.30 0.67 13.09
C LEU A 15 -33.42 -0.31 13.38
N ASN A 16 -34.27 0.00 14.36
CA ASN A 16 -35.45 -0.80 14.67
C ASN A 16 -36.67 -0.18 13.99
N LEU A 17 -37.39 -1.01 13.25
CA LEU A 17 -38.62 -0.65 12.51
C LEU A 17 -39.79 -1.44 13.07
N LYS A 18 -40.87 -0.71 13.43
CA LYS A 18 -42.15 -1.28 13.84
C LYS A 18 -43.24 -0.81 12.88
N LEU A 19 -43.94 -1.77 12.29
CA LEU A 19 -45.00 -1.54 11.35
C LEU A 19 -46.27 -2.22 11.86
N LYS A 20 -47.32 -1.45 12.01
CA LYS A 20 -48.62 -2.03 12.36
C LYS A 20 -49.20 -2.80 11.20
N TRP A 21 -49.97 -3.83 11.50
CA TRP A 21 -50.64 -4.64 10.47
C TRP A 21 -51.40 -3.80 9.45
N GLU A 22 -52.12 -2.79 9.91
CA GLU A 22 -52.87 -1.89 9.04
C GLU A 22 -52.00 -1.15 8.00
N ASP A 23 -50.76 -0.86 8.35
CA ASP A 23 -49.81 -0.18 7.46
C ASP A 23 -49.23 -1.13 6.37
N ILE A 24 -49.12 -2.42 6.66
CA ILE A 24 -48.49 -3.42 5.81
C ILE A 24 -49.48 -4.35 5.08
N LYS A 25 -50.75 -4.34 5.46
CA LYS A 25 -51.81 -5.21 4.93
C LYS A 25 -51.93 -5.14 3.42
N SER A 26 -51.82 -3.95 2.84
CA SER A 26 -51.87 -3.78 1.39
C SER A 26 -50.72 -4.53 0.69
N ASP A 27 -49.48 -4.31 1.18
CA ASP A 27 -48.28 -4.92 0.61
C ASP A 27 -48.28 -6.45 0.79
N TYR A 28 -48.78 -6.92 1.95
CA TYR A 28 -48.97 -8.36 2.20
C TYR A 28 -49.96 -8.97 1.19
N ASN A 29 -51.11 -8.31 0.96
CA ASN A 29 -52.10 -8.75 0.00
C ASN A 29 -51.55 -8.74 -1.45
N ASP A 30 -50.72 -7.80 -1.81
CA ASP A 30 -50.09 -7.73 -3.12
C ASP A 30 -49.12 -8.90 -3.34
N VAL A 31 -48.29 -9.24 -2.34
CA VAL A 31 -47.44 -10.42 -2.37
C VAL A 31 -48.27 -11.70 -2.46
N GLN A 32 -49.33 -11.83 -1.68
CA GLN A 32 -50.26 -12.95 -1.70
C GLN A 32 -50.91 -13.09 -3.07
N ASN A 33 -51.41 -12.01 -3.65
CA ASN A 33 -52.04 -12.00 -4.96
C ASN A 33 -51.06 -12.37 -6.09
N LYS A 34 -49.80 -11.92 -6.00
CA LYS A 34 -48.74 -12.29 -6.94
C LYS A 34 -48.44 -13.77 -6.88
N ILE A 35 -48.39 -14.41 -5.71
CA ILE A 35 -48.19 -15.84 -5.52
C ILE A 35 -49.42 -16.61 -6.07
N LEU A 36 -50.65 -16.15 -5.74
CA LEU A 36 -51.85 -16.73 -6.28
C LEU A 36 -51.90 -16.69 -7.82
N SER A 37 -51.50 -15.56 -8.42
CA SER A 37 -51.50 -15.41 -9.88
C SER A 37 -50.55 -16.36 -10.61
N SER A 38 -49.50 -16.80 -9.93
CA SER A 38 -48.50 -17.76 -10.45
C SER A 38 -48.85 -19.21 -10.17
N SER A 39 -49.86 -19.50 -9.31
CA SER A 39 -50.21 -20.83 -8.89
C SER A 39 -50.71 -21.73 -10.05
N LYS A 40 -50.34 -23.03 -9.99
CA LYS A 40 -50.74 -24.07 -10.93
C LYS A 40 -51.30 -25.25 -10.13
N GLU A 41 -52.60 -25.23 -9.85
CA GLU A 41 -53.29 -26.31 -9.17
C GLU A 41 -54.08 -27.19 -10.14
N LYS A 42 -54.17 -28.52 -9.82
CA LYS A 42 -54.97 -29.46 -10.64
C LYS A 42 -56.43 -29.03 -10.63
N GLY A 43 -57.01 -28.90 -11.84
CA GLY A 43 -58.42 -28.54 -12.03
C GLY A 43 -58.73 -27.05 -12.08
N ALA A 44 -57.71 -26.17 -11.93
CA ALA A 44 -57.90 -24.73 -12.09
C ALA A 44 -57.01 -24.15 -13.21
N ARG A 45 -57.48 -23.07 -13.85
CA ARG A 45 -56.62 -22.28 -14.74
C ARG A 45 -55.55 -21.58 -13.90
N LYS A 46 -54.35 -21.46 -14.44
CA LYS A 46 -53.21 -20.75 -13.78
C LYS A 46 -53.69 -19.42 -13.19
N GLY A 47 -53.50 -19.23 -11.88
CA GLY A 47 -53.83 -18.01 -11.17
C GLY A 47 -55.33 -17.70 -11.00
N LYS A 48 -56.25 -18.66 -11.27
CA LYS A 48 -57.69 -18.47 -11.19
C LYS A 48 -58.36 -19.28 -10.08
N LEU A 49 -57.69 -19.48 -8.94
CA LEU A 49 -58.28 -20.12 -7.77
C LEU A 49 -59.38 -19.26 -7.17
N ARG A 50 -60.53 -19.87 -6.79
CA ARG A 50 -61.69 -19.20 -6.20
C ARG A 50 -62.32 -20.03 -5.08
N GLY A 51 -63.02 -19.34 -4.14
CA GLY A 51 -63.71 -19.96 -3.04
C GLY A 51 -62.81 -20.88 -2.22
N ILE A 52 -63.31 -22.04 -1.83
CA ILE A 52 -62.65 -23.02 -0.95
C ILE A 52 -61.25 -23.42 -1.49
N GLN A 53 -61.06 -23.55 -2.81
CA GLN A 53 -59.77 -23.88 -3.38
C GLN A 53 -58.70 -22.78 -3.10
N LYS A 54 -59.10 -21.51 -3.16
CA LYS A 54 -58.23 -20.38 -2.79
C LYS A 54 -57.86 -20.44 -1.32
N ASP A 55 -58.82 -20.70 -0.45
CA ASP A 55 -58.60 -20.72 1.02
C ASP A 55 -57.66 -21.88 1.42
N ILE A 56 -57.86 -23.07 0.80
CA ILE A 56 -56.96 -24.23 1.02
C ILE A 56 -55.55 -23.88 0.52
N PHE A 57 -55.42 -23.29 -0.65
CA PHE A 57 -54.10 -22.89 -1.20
C PHE A 57 -53.40 -21.93 -0.28
N LEU A 58 -54.06 -20.86 0.18
CA LEU A 58 -53.50 -19.87 1.08
C LEU A 58 -53.07 -20.49 2.42
N LYS A 59 -53.88 -21.39 2.96
CA LYS A 59 -53.55 -22.09 4.21
C LYS A 59 -52.30 -22.97 4.04
N ASN A 60 -52.22 -23.72 2.95
CA ASN A 60 -51.11 -24.65 2.69
C ASN A 60 -49.81 -23.92 2.32
N ASN A 61 -49.90 -22.69 1.81
CA ASN A 61 -48.74 -21.89 1.41
C ASN A 61 -48.48 -20.68 2.36
N ARG A 62 -49.05 -20.69 3.56
CA ARG A 62 -48.94 -19.60 4.50
C ARG A 62 -47.47 -19.20 4.80
N ASP A 63 -46.65 -20.18 5.10
CA ASP A 63 -45.23 -19.92 5.46
C ASP A 63 -44.46 -19.39 4.25
N TYR A 64 -44.73 -19.90 3.04
CA TYR A 64 -44.14 -19.41 1.82
C TYR A 64 -44.56 -17.96 1.49
N ILE A 65 -45.85 -17.63 1.73
CA ILE A 65 -46.35 -16.25 1.56
C ILE A 65 -45.71 -15.32 2.57
N ASN A 66 -45.64 -15.74 3.84
CA ASN A 66 -45.02 -14.95 4.93
C ASN A 66 -43.54 -14.67 4.63
N SER A 67 -42.77 -15.70 4.23
CA SER A 67 -41.38 -15.53 3.86
C SER A 67 -41.18 -14.53 2.71
N ASN A 68 -41.96 -14.67 1.61
CA ASN A 68 -41.89 -13.74 0.50
C ASN A 68 -42.30 -12.31 0.89
N PHE A 69 -43.28 -12.15 1.79
CA PHE A 69 -43.64 -10.86 2.32
C PHE A 69 -42.51 -10.26 3.15
N VAL A 70 -41.91 -11.04 4.05
CA VAL A 70 -40.77 -10.60 4.87
C VAL A 70 -39.62 -10.10 4.00
N ASP A 71 -39.22 -10.86 2.97
CA ASP A 71 -38.17 -10.47 2.03
C ASP A 71 -38.50 -9.16 1.31
N HIS A 72 -39.75 -9.02 0.86
CA HIS A 72 -40.22 -7.79 0.22
C HIS A 72 -40.23 -6.61 1.18
N ALA A 73 -40.76 -6.81 2.37
CA ALA A 73 -40.95 -5.79 3.39
C ALA A 73 -39.62 -5.29 3.95
N LEU A 74 -38.69 -6.21 4.26
CA LEU A 74 -37.33 -5.84 4.69
C LEU A 74 -36.69 -4.85 3.69
N ASN A 75 -36.67 -5.19 2.41
CA ASN A 75 -36.05 -4.34 1.40
C ASN A 75 -36.79 -3.01 1.21
N SER A 76 -38.12 -3.03 1.19
CA SER A 76 -38.95 -1.86 0.92
C SER A 76 -38.93 -0.86 2.07
N TYR A 77 -39.21 -1.32 3.29
CA TYR A 77 -39.33 -0.46 4.46
C TYR A 77 -37.97 0.01 4.98
N TYR A 78 -36.93 -0.82 4.87
CA TYR A 78 -35.58 -0.40 5.18
C TYR A 78 -35.13 0.77 4.32
N ARG A 79 -35.32 0.68 2.98
CA ARG A 79 -35.00 1.79 2.08
C ARG A 79 -35.77 3.05 2.39
N LYS A 80 -37.08 2.93 2.69
CA LYS A 80 -37.92 4.08 3.09
C LYS A 80 -37.39 4.72 4.37
N ALA A 81 -37.01 3.93 5.36
CA ALA A 81 -36.47 4.42 6.62
C ALA A 81 -35.13 5.15 6.45
N LEU A 82 -34.22 4.59 5.63
CA LEU A 82 -32.95 5.24 5.30
C LEU A 82 -33.17 6.60 4.61
N GLN A 83 -34.09 6.67 3.67
CA GLN A 83 -34.44 7.93 2.98
C GLN A 83 -35.05 8.95 3.94
N GLU A 84 -36.02 8.53 4.76
CA GLU A 84 -36.67 9.42 5.74
C GLU A 84 -35.69 10.01 6.75
N LYS A 85 -34.71 9.20 7.18
CA LYS A 85 -33.68 9.63 8.15
C LYS A 85 -32.43 10.19 7.50
N ASN A 86 -32.36 10.24 6.18
CA ASN A 86 -31.19 10.70 5.41
C ASN A 86 -29.90 9.97 5.80
N ILE A 87 -29.99 8.64 5.96
CA ILE A 87 -28.87 7.80 6.35
C ILE A 87 -28.32 7.08 5.11
N ILE A 88 -26.99 7.11 4.96
CA ILE A 88 -26.27 6.42 3.89
C ILE A 88 -25.41 5.31 4.52
N PRO A 89 -25.82 4.03 4.40
CA PRO A 89 -25.04 2.92 4.92
C PRO A 89 -23.80 2.65 4.05
N ILE A 90 -22.73 2.16 4.67
CA ILE A 90 -21.48 1.74 3.98
C ILE A 90 -21.64 0.32 3.42
N ASN A 91 -22.35 -0.54 4.15
CA ASN A 91 -22.52 -1.95 3.81
C ASN A 91 -24.00 -2.35 3.81
N GLN A 92 -24.28 -3.59 3.40
CA GLN A 92 -25.59 -4.19 3.60
C GLN A 92 -25.74 -4.49 5.09
N GLY A 93 -26.92 -4.07 5.64
CA GLY A 93 -27.21 -4.31 7.04
C GLY A 93 -27.50 -5.78 7.34
N ASN A 94 -27.18 -6.19 8.55
CA ASN A 94 -27.54 -7.49 9.11
C ASN A 94 -28.86 -7.39 9.87
N VAL A 95 -29.84 -8.22 9.46
CA VAL A 95 -31.14 -8.25 10.12
C VAL A 95 -31.05 -9.09 11.38
N SER A 96 -31.57 -8.54 12.49
CA SER A 96 -31.75 -9.24 13.76
C SER A 96 -33.16 -8.97 14.30
N ASP A 97 -33.57 -9.71 15.31
CA ASP A 97 -34.83 -9.51 16.02
C ASP A 97 -36.08 -9.37 15.15
N LEU A 98 -36.17 -10.22 14.11
CA LEU A 98 -37.29 -10.22 13.18
C LEU A 98 -38.48 -10.91 13.83
N LYS A 99 -39.64 -10.23 13.88
CA LYS A 99 -40.93 -10.72 14.41
C LYS A 99 -42.02 -10.47 13.42
N PHE A 100 -42.61 -11.55 12.90
CA PHE A 100 -43.78 -11.55 12.05
C PHE A 100 -44.43 -12.93 12.04
N ASP A 101 -45.64 -13.01 12.57
CA ASP A 101 -46.39 -14.28 12.68
C ASP A 101 -47.46 -14.45 11.57
N GLY A 102 -47.55 -13.47 10.67
CA GLY A 102 -48.43 -13.50 9.52
C GLY A 102 -49.60 -12.53 9.60
N VAL A 103 -50.77 -12.94 9.05
CA VAL A 103 -51.96 -12.09 8.96
C VAL A 103 -52.37 -11.58 10.36
N ASP A 104 -52.81 -10.33 10.42
CA ASP A 104 -53.25 -9.61 11.60
C ASP A 104 -52.18 -9.44 12.70
N THR A 105 -50.88 -9.59 12.35
CA THR A 105 -49.78 -9.33 13.27
C THR A 105 -48.92 -8.19 12.77
N ASP A 106 -48.34 -7.43 13.70
CA ASP A 106 -47.40 -6.37 13.40
C ASP A 106 -46.07 -6.95 12.93
N PHE A 107 -45.34 -6.16 12.14
CA PHE A 107 -44.01 -6.54 11.65
C PHE A 107 -42.95 -5.68 12.33
N GLU A 108 -42.03 -6.33 13.04
CA GLU A 108 -40.91 -5.67 13.70
C GLU A 108 -39.60 -6.32 13.31
N PHE A 109 -38.59 -5.52 13.02
CA PHE A 109 -37.24 -6.00 12.78
C PHE A 109 -36.19 -4.95 13.12
N THR A 110 -34.97 -5.41 13.42
CA THR A 110 -33.83 -4.56 13.66
C THR A 110 -32.76 -4.86 12.62
N ILE A 111 -32.16 -3.81 12.03
CA ILE A 111 -31.03 -3.92 11.12
C ILE A 111 -29.83 -3.23 11.74
N GLU A 112 -28.71 -3.94 11.83
CA GLU A 112 -27.41 -3.40 12.19
C GLU A 112 -26.62 -3.13 10.90
N PHE A 113 -26.13 -1.92 10.73
CA PHE A 113 -25.32 -1.54 9.57
C PHE A 113 -24.32 -0.45 9.94
N GLU A 114 -23.31 -0.30 9.07
CA GLU A 114 -22.25 0.66 9.25
C GLU A 114 -22.53 1.96 8.52
N ILE A 115 -22.11 3.07 9.12
CA ILE A 115 -22.14 4.42 8.56
C ILE A 115 -20.77 5.08 8.64
N ARG A 116 -20.54 6.10 7.83
CA ARG A 116 -19.39 7.00 8.03
C ARG A 116 -19.59 7.78 9.33
N PRO A 117 -18.61 7.73 10.27
CA PRO A 117 -18.73 8.43 11.54
C PRO A 117 -18.72 9.95 11.35
N PHE A 118 -19.55 10.65 12.10
CA PHE A 118 -19.53 12.11 12.14
C PHE A 118 -18.44 12.58 13.12
N ILE A 119 -17.31 13.06 12.61
CA ILE A 119 -16.10 13.35 13.40
C ILE A 119 -15.76 14.84 13.53
N ASP A 120 -16.52 15.76 12.96
CA ASP A 120 -16.23 17.20 12.96
C ASP A 120 -15.90 17.75 14.35
N LYS A 121 -16.71 17.37 15.35
CA LYS A 121 -16.53 17.82 16.74
C LYS A 121 -15.41 17.07 17.48
N LYS A 122 -14.91 15.98 16.91
CA LYS A 122 -13.85 15.14 17.48
C LYS A 122 -12.46 15.53 16.99
N ILE A 123 -12.39 16.24 15.87
CA ILE A 123 -11.12 16.77 15.34
C ILE A 123 -10.59 17.85 16.32
N PRO A 124 -9.30 17.73 16.72
CA PRO A 124 -8.71 18.71 17.61
C PRO A 124 -8.67 20.10 16.96
N ASN A 125 -8.70 21.14 17.77
CA ASN A 125 -8.51 22.49 17.26
C ASN A 125 -7.06 22.70 16.84
N TYR A 126 -6.81 22.76 15.53
CA TYR A 126 -5.50 22.95 14.91
C TYR A 126 -5.28 24.41 14.42
N GLU A 127 -6.29 25.25 14.41
CA GLU A 127 -6.21 26.64 13.92
C GLU A 127 -5.31 27.54 14.78
N LYS A 128 -5.04 27.14 16.02
CA LYS A 128 -4.18 27.86 16.98
C LYS A 128 -2.68 27.60 16.84
N LYS A 129 -2.18 27.21 15.67
CA LYS A 129 -0.78 26.87 15.39
C LYS A 129 -0.22 25.81 16.34
N VAL A 130 -0.33 24.58 15.92
CA VAL A 130 0.22 23.40 16.62
C VAL A 130 1.71 23.29 16.34
N THR A 131 2.54 23.17 17.38
CA THR A 131 3.97 22.95 17.21
C THR A 131 4.30 21.46 17.15
N ILE A 132 4.95 21.05 16.07
CA ILE A 132 5.48 19.69 15.86
C ILE A 132 7.00 19.76 15.88
N LYS A 133 7.65 18.77 16.50
CA LYS A 133 9.10 18.65 16.54
C LYS A 133 9.54 17.57 15.57
N THR A 134 10.46 17.90 14.66
CA THR A 134 11.10 16.96 13.74
C THR A 134 12.61 17.12 13.71
N ASN A 135 13.31 16.17 13.10
CA ASN A 135 14.70 16.36 12.74
C ASN A 135 14.79 17.03 11.37
N HIS A 136 15.81 17.82 11.16
CA HIS A 136 16.18 18.37 9.86
C HIS A 136 17.58 17.87 9.51
N TYR A 137 17.64 16.94 8.57
CA TYR A 137 18.90 16.34 8.16
C TYR A 137 19.61 17.21 7.15
N ILE A 138 20.93 17.43 7.40
CA ILE A 138 21.77 18.29 6.59
C ILE A 138 22.87 17.45 5.94
N ALA A 139 23.05 17.61 4.61
CA ALA A 139 24.08 16.96 3.83
C ALA A 139 25.49 17.39 4.27
N THR A 140 26.38 16.42 4.44
CA THR A 140 27.79 16.64 4.81
C THR A 140 28.71 16.41 3.61
N ASP A 141 29.96 16.81 3.74
CA ASP A 141 30.97 16.52 2.72
C ASP A 141 31.26 15.01 2.62
N SER A 142 31.03 14.24 3.69
CA SER A 142 31.13 12.78 3.68
C SER A 142 30.09 12.14 2.76
N ASP A 143 28.87 12.69 2.66
CA ASP A 143 27.85 12.20 1.73
C ASP A 143 28.25 12.48 0.29
N VAL A 144 28.85 13.65 0.04
CA VAL A 144 29.39 14.00 -1.28
C VAL A 144 30.55 13.07 -1.65
N ASP A 145 31.45 12.75 -0.71
CA ASP A 145 32.56 11.83 -0.96
C ASP A 145 32.04 10.43 -1.31
N LYS A 146 31.06 9.91 -0.59
CA LYS A 146 30.41 8.62 -0.90
C LYS A 146 29.78 8.63 -2.28
N ALA A 147 28.98 9.66 -2.60
CA ALA A 147 28.33 9.78 -3.91
C ALA A 147 29.35 9.86 -5.06
N LEU A 148 30.49 10.55 -4.85
CA LEU A 148 31.57 10.60 -5.82
C LEU A 148 32.28 9.25 -5.95
N ASP A 149 32.49 8.50 -4.85
CA ASP A 149 33.10 7.18 -4.88
C ASP A 149 32.17 6.17 -5.59
N ASP A 150 30.88 6.19 -5.35
CA ASP A 150 29.91 5.37 -6.05
C ASP A 150 29.94 5.66 -7.58
N LEU A 151 30.04 6.92 -7.93
CA LEU A 151 30.12 7.34 -9.33
C LEU A 151 31.46 6.92 -9.97
N ARG A 152 32.59 6.96 -9.23
CA ARG A 152 33.87 6.43 -9.68
C ARG A 152 33.81 4.93 -9.96
N VAL A 153 33.07 4.18 -9.11
CA VAL A 153 32.83 2.75 -9.32
C VAL A 153 32.06 2.50 -10.60
N GLN A 154 31.03 3.30 -10.90
CA GLN A 154 30.24 3.20 -12.13
C GLN A 154 31.06 3.49 -13.40
N HIS A 155 32.04 4.38 -13.30
CA HIS A 155 32.94 4.78 -14.39
C HIS A 155 34.31 4.07 -14.34
N ALA A 156 34.44 3.02 -13.55
CA ALA A 156 35.69 2.29 -13.44
C ALA A 156 36.00 1.49 -14.70
N THR A 157 37.28 1.37 -15.00
CA THR A 157 37.74 0.50 -16.08
C THR A 157 38.32 -0.81 -15.50
N MET A 158 38.02 -1.92 -16.16
CA MET A 158 38.59 -3.22 -15.77
C MET A 158 39.90 -3.45 -16.50
N LYS A 159 40.96 -3.68 -15.73
CA LYS A 159 42.27 -4.02 -16.25
C LYS A 159 42.61 -5.46 -15.92
N SER A 160 42.79 -6.28 -16.95
CA SER A 160 43.21 -7.68 -16.77
C SER A 160 44.66 -7.75 -16.31
N HIS A 161 44.94 -8.61 -15.35
CA HIS A 161 46.30 -8.98 -14.97
C HIS A 161 46.94 -9.88 -16.03
N ASP A 162 48.26 -9.85 -16.11
CA ASP A 162 49.04 -10.87 -16.81
C ASP A 162 49.12 -12.15 -15.96
N GLU A 163 49.71 -13.23 -16.55
CA GLU A 163 49.83 -14.53 -15.87
C GLU A 163 50.66 -14.49 -14.57
N LYS A 164 51.50 -13.46 -14.39
CA LYS A 164 52.32 -13.25 -13.19
C LYS A 164 51.60 -12.43 -12.11
N GLY A 165 50.51 -11.82 -12.47
CA GLY A 165 49.73 -10.97 -11.55
C GLY A 165 49.18 -11.77 -10.38
N LYS A 166 49.37 -11.25 -9.15
CA LYS A 166 48.85 -11.87 -7.94
C LYS A 166 47.49 -11.26 -7.55
N LEU A 167 46.58 -12.10 -7.16
CA LEU A 167 45.26 -11.73 -6.70
C LEU A 167 45.35 -11.00 -5.35
N LYS A 168 44.65 -9.88 -5.24
CA LYS A 168 44.52 -9.03 -4.06
C LYS A 168 43.02 -8.84 -3.67
N SER A 169 42.80 -8.46 -2.45
CA SER A 169 41.48 -7.97 -2.05
C SER A 169 40.99 -6.82 -2.96
N GLY A 170 39.72 -6.83 -3.34
CA GLY A 170 39.12 -5.87 -4.28
C GLY A 170 39.28 -6.25 -5.75
N ASN A 171 40.08 -7.28 -6.12
CA ASN A 171 40.13 -7.76 -7.49
C ASN A 171 38.88 -8.58 -7.85
N PHE A 172 38.54 -8.56 -9.12
CA PHE A 172 37.55 -9.45 -9.72
C PHE A 172 38.27 -10.69 -10.29
N ILE A 173 37.63 -11.84 -10.14
CA ILE A 173 38.10 -13.06 -10.80
C ILE A 173 36.95 -13.67 -11.62
N HIS A 174 37.31 -14.24 -12.77
CA HIS A 174 36.46 -15.18 -13.49
C HIS A 174 36.99 -16.58 -13.15
N ALA A 175 36.15 -17.40 -12.58
CA ALA A 175 36.55 -18.70 -12.06
C ALA A 175 35.52 -19.78 -12.32
N ASP A 176 36.00 -21.03 -12.45
CA ASP A 176 35.13 -22.20 -12.49
C ASP A 176 35.00 -22.78 -11.08
N PHE A 177 33.77 -22.93 -10.62
CA PHE A 177 33.43 -23.50 -9.32
C PHE A 177 33.01 -24.95 -9.52
N THR A 178 33.80 -25.90 -9.05
CA THR A 178 33.48 -27.32 -9.10
C THR A 178 33.13 -27.81 -7.71
N LYS A 179 31.90 -28.29 -7.52
CA LYS A 179 31.47 -28.89 -6.26
C LYS A 179 32.24 -30.19 -6.02
N LEU A 180 32.69 -30.41 -4.79
CA LEU A 180 33.39 -31.61 -4.35
C LEU A 180 32.47 -32.48 -3.49
N ASP A 181 32.69 -33.82 -3.58
CA ASP A 181 32.08 -34.79 -2.66
C ASP A 181 32.86 -34.83 -1.32
N ASP A 182 32.39 -35.62 -0.38
CA ASP A 182 33.02 -35.81 0.94
C ASP A 182 34.44 -36.42 0.84
N SER A 183 34.80 -37.06 -0.28
CA SER A 183 36.12 -37.62 -0.58
C SER A 183 37.01 -36.61 -1.29
N GLY A 184 36.50 -35.42 -1.64
CA GLY A 184 37.24 -34.36 -2.33
C GLY A 184 37.30 -34.50 -3.86
N ASN A 185 36.47 -35.38 -4.45
CA ASN A 185 36.40 -35.57 -5.89
C ASN A 185 35.35 -34.66 -6.53
N PRO A 186 35.51 -34.24 -7.78
CA PRO A 186 34.49 -33.45 -8.50
C PRO A 186 33.17 -34.23 -8.64
N VAL A 187 32.06 -33.57 -8.30
CA VAL A 187 30.71 -34.09 -8.51
C VAL A 187 30.34 -33.91 -9.98
N GLU A 188 29.84 -34.95 -10.65
CA GLU A 188 29.41 -34.89 -12.05
C GLU A 188 28.26 -33.87 -12.21
N GLY A 189 28.39 -32.93 -13.16
CA GLY A 189 27.44 -31.84 -13.36
C GLY A 189 27.52 -30.73 -12.30
N GLY A 190 28.41 -30.81 -11.30
CA GLY A 190 28.57 -29.86 -10.22
C GLY A 190 29.50 -28.67 -10.53
N THR A 191 29.81 -28.39 -11.79
CA THR A 191 30.69 -27.29 -12.20
C THR A 191 29.86 -26.09 -12.69
N LEU A 192 30.12 -24.92 -12.11
CA LEU A 192 29.62 -23.62 -12.55
C LEU A 192 30.74 -22.87 -13.25
N PRO A 193 30.75 -22.84 -14.59
CA PRO A 193 31.88 -22.29 -15.34
C PRO A 193 31.83 -20.75 -15.39
N ASN A 194 33.00 -20.14 -15.42
CA ASN A 194 33.23 -18.72 -15.69
C ASN A 194 32.39 -17.73 -14.80
N HIS A 195 32.28 -18.06 -13.53
CA HIS A 195 31.59 -17.19 -12.55
C HIS A 195 32.46 -15.99 -12.22
N ASN A 196 31.84 -14.78 -12.25
CA ASN A 196 32.51 -13.53 -11.93
C ASN A 196 32.24 -13.17 -10.47
N ILE A 197 33.29 -13.03 -9.67
CA ILE A 197 33.18 -12.64 -8.24
C ILE A 197 34.23 -11.59 -7.91
N LYS A 198 33.91 -10.73 -6.94
CA LYS A 198 34.82 -9.76 -6.34
C LYS A 198 35.34 -10.30 -5.02
N ILE A 199 36.64 -10.43 -4.90
CA ILE A 199 37.32 -10.90 -3.68
C ILE A 199 37.35 -9.75 -2.66
N GLY A 200 36.93 -10.01 -1.41
CA GLY A 200 36.80 -9.03 -0.36
C GLY A 200 35.43 -8.35 -0.33
N GLU A 201 34.44 -8.88 -1.09
CA GLU A 201 33.07 -8.35 -1.09
C GLU A 201 32.03 -9.48 -1.09
N GLY A 202 30.85 -9.21 -0.53
CA GLY A 202 29.77 -10.17 -0.44
C GLY A 202 30.12 -11.43 0.35
N LEU A 203 29.95 -12.61 -0.28
CA LEU A 203 30.27 -13.91 0.33
C LEU A 203 31.79 -14.12 0.50
N PHE A 204 32.61 -13.53 -0.38
CA PHE A 204 34.08 -13.77 -0.44
C PHE A 204 34.83 -12.74 0.44
N THR A 205 34.48 -12.68 1.69
CA THR A 205 35.13 -11.84 2.74
C THR A 205 35.69 -12.69 3.86
N GLY A 206 36.64 -12.16 4.62
CA GLY A 206 37.19 -12.81 5.81
C GLY A 206 37.84 -14.16 5.52
N ASP A 207 37.30 -15.24 6.09
CA ASP A 207 37.91 -16.58 5.93
C ASP A 207 37.76 -17.16 4.51
N LEU A 208 36.69 -16.78 3.78
CA LEU A 208 36.54 -17.21 2.38
C LEU A 208 37.39 -16.39 1.40
N GLU A 209 37.90 -15.24 1.78
CA GLU A 209 38.83 -14.44 0.99
C GLU A 209 40.28 -14.93 1.08
N LYS A 210 40.73 -15.29 2.29
CA LYS A 210 42.11 -15.64 2.61
C LYS A 210 42.76 -16.64 1.63
N PRO A 211 42.06 -17.74 1.24
CA PRO A 211 42.64 -18.75 0.31
C PRO A 211 42.99 -18.20 -1.08
N PHE A 212 42.30 -17.09 -1.50
CA PHE A 212 42.52 -16.49 -2.82
C PHE A 212 43.70 -15.53 -2.87
N ILE A 213 44.04 -14.90 -1.73
CA ILE A 213 45.08 -13.87 -1.71
C ILE A 213 46.44 -14.44 -2.17
N ASN A 214 47.13 -13.67 -3.02
CA ASN A 214 48.40 -14.02 -3.68
C ASN A 214 48.35 -15.19 -4.69
N LYS A 215 47.16 -15.71 -5.02
CA LYS A 215 47.00 -16.71 -6.10
C LYS A 215 47.12 -16.04 -7.46
N LYS A 216 47.35 -16.86 -8.50
CA LYS A 216 47.53 -16.43 -9.88
C LYS A 216 46.50 -17.06 -10.80
N ILE A 217 46.46 -16.58 -12.02
CA ILE A 217 45.68 -17.20 -13.10
C ILE A 217 46.17 -18.65 -13.26
N GLY A 218 45.23 -19.61 -13.35
CA GLY A 218 45.44 -21.04 -13.44
C GLY A 218 45.46 -21.76 -12.08
N ASP A 219 45.67 -21.07 -10.98
CA ASP A 219 45.61 -21.67 -9.63
C ASP A 219 44.20 -22.17 -9.30
N THR A 220 44.15 -23.29 -8.56
CA THR A 220 42.92 -23.83 -8.00
C THR A 220 42.92 -23.62 -6.47
N VAL A 221 41.82 -23.07 -5.95
CA VAL A 221 41.63 -22.79 -4.55
C VAL A 221 40.49 -23.64 -4.01
N LYS A 222 40.68 -24.29 -2.85
CA LYS A 222 39.62 -25.01 -2.16
C LYS A 222 38.96 -24.08 -1.16
N ILE A 223 37.61 -24.02 -1.16
CA ILE A 223 36.82 -23.24 -0.20
C ILE A 223 35.65 -24.10 0.30
N THR A 224 35.19 -23.82 1.51
CA THR A 224 34.01 -24.42 2.12
C THR A 224 32.94 -23.33 2.32
N VAL A 225 31.78 -23.52 1.74
CA VAL A 225 30.66 -22.55 1.83
C VAL A 225 29.55 -23.17 2.68
N ASP A 226 29.08 -22.42 3.65
CA ASP A 226 27.91 -22.79 4.43
C ASP A 226 26.64 -22.49 3.63
N GLN A 227 25.81 -23.49 3.37
CA GLN A 227 24.51 -23.41 2.69
C GLN A 227 23.43 -23.96 3.61
N ASP A 228 22.17 -23.66 3.32
CA ASP A 228 21.00 -24.16 4.10
C ASP A 228 20.99 -25.70 4.24
N SER A 229 21.61 -26.40 3.27
CA SER A 229 21.76 -27.87 3.23
C SER A 229 22.99 -28.40 3.96
N GLY A 230 23.84 -27.53 4.53
CA GLY A 230 25.10 -27.87 5.20
C GLY A 230 26.33 -27.29 4.51
N LYS A 231 27.50 -27.71 4.98
CA LYS A 231 28.81 -27.28 4.42
C LYS A 231 29.06 -27.96 3.10
N VAL A 232 29.46 -27.20 2.08
CA VAL A 232 29.77 -27.69 0.75
C VAL A 232 31.16 -27.21 0.34
N ASP A 233 31.99 -28.15 -0.05
CA ASP A 233 33.35 -27.89 -0.56
C ASP A 233 33.34 -27.60 -2.06
N TYR A 234 34.09 -26.59 -2.45
CA TYR A 234 34.30 -26.22 -3.86
C TYR A 234 35.79 -26.13 -4.19
N ALA A 235 36.16 -26.64 -5.35
CA ALA A 235 37.40 -26.31 -6.02
C ALA A 235 37.17 -25.16 -7.00
N VAL A 236 37.85 -24.04 -6.81
CA VAL A 236 37.70 -22.83 -7.60
C VAL A 236 38.94 -22.60 -8.44
N LYS A 237 38.84 -22.82 -9.77
CA LYS A 237 39.93 -22.59 -10.72
C LYS A 237 39.83 -21.13 -11.23
N ILE A 238 40.91 -20.39 -11.05
CA ILE A 238 41.00 -18.98 -11.46
C ILE A 238 41.36 -18.90 -12.95
N ASN A 239 40.42 -18.40 -13.77
CA ASN A 239 40.64 -18.29 -15.22
C ASN A 239 41.17 -16.92 -15.63
N LYS A 240 40.75 -15.85 -14.90
CA LYS A 240 41.13 -14.47 -15.16
C LYS A 240 41.13 -13.66 -13.87
N ILE A 241 42.01 -12.69 -13.75
CA ILE A 241 42.05 -11.73 -12.67
C ILE A 241 41.92 -10.34 -13.28
N GLU A 242 41.04 -9.52 -12.76
CA GLU A 242 40.84 -8.12 -13.17
C GLU A 242 40.88 -7.17 -11.97
N GLU A 243 41.55 -6.05 -12.19
CA GLU A 243 41.60 -4.95 -11.24
C GLU A 243 40.62 -3.84 -11.70
N GLN A 244 39.78 -3.42 -10.81
CA GLN A 244 38.88 -2.26 -11.04
C GLN A 244 39.67 -0.97 -10.79
N ILE A 245 39.98 -0.25 -11.88
CA ILE A 245 40.70 1.02 -11.79
C ILE A 245 39.67 2.14 -11.72
N LEU A 246 39.58 2.76 -10.53
CA LEU A 246 38.70 3.90 -10.32
C LEU A 246 39.33 5.17 -10.93
N PRO A 247 38.57 5.93 -11.74
CA PRO A 247 39.07 7.19 -12.28
C PRO A 247 39.39 8.20 -11.15
N LYS A 248 40.39 9.03 -11.37
CA LYS A 248 40.65 10.15 -10.45
C LYS A 248 39.58 11.20 -10.61
N VAL A 249 39.18 11.81 -9.48
CA VAL A 249 38.23 12.93 -9.50
C VAL A 249 38.99 14.20 -9.92
N ASP A 250 39.08 14.41 -11.23
CA ASP A 250 39.75 15.53 -11.85
C ASP A 250 38.85 16.21 -12.89
N LYS A 251 39.37 17.21 -13.60
CA LYS A 251 38.59 17.94 -14.65
C LYS A 251 38.12 17.01 -15.79
N GLY A 252 38.84 15.92 -16.06
CA GLY A 252 38.46 14.92 -17.06
C GLY A 252 37.22 14.14 -16.60
N PHE A 253 37.24 13.68 -15.37
CA PHE A 253 36.12 13.00 -14.73
C PHE A 253 34.87 13.87 -14.64
N VAL A 254 35.03 15.17 -14.25
CA VAL A 254 33.93 16.13 -14.22
C VAL A 254 33.21 16.22 -15.55
N LYS A 255 33.95 16.29 -16.66
CA LYS A 255 33.36 16.36 -18.01
C LYS A 255 32.61 15.08 -18.43
N ILE A 256 33.07 13.93 -17.95
CA ILE A 256 32.39 12.63 -18.21
C ILE A 256 31.04 12.62 -17.48
N VAL A 257 31.02 13.10 -16.23
CA VAL A 257 29.81 13.10 -15.38
C VAL A 257 28.81 14.17 -15.83
N ASP A 258 29.30 15.38 -16.07
CA ASP A 258 28.48 16.49 -16.53
C ASP A 258 29.33 17.45 -17.39
N SER A 259 29.05 17.44 -18.71
CA SER A 259 29.78 18.26 -19.68
C SER A 259 29.63 19.79 -19.46
N LYS A 260 28.62 20.22 -18.69
CA LYS A 260 28.38 21.63 -18.35
C LYS A 260 29.26 22.14 -17.23
N LEU A 261 29.84 21.26 -16.40
CA LEU A 261 30.69 21.60 -15.26
C LEU A 261 32.16 21.66 -15.68
N LYS A 262 32.92 22.52 -15.02
CA LYS A 262 34.31 22.79 -15.35
C LYS A 262 35.31 22.37 -14.28
N THR A 263 34.88 22.36 -13.03
CA THR A 263 35.75 22.08 -11.86
C THR A 263 35.19 21.01 -10.95
N VAL A 264 36.07 20.40 -10.14
CA VAL A 264 35.68 19.42 -9.12
C VAL A 264 34.81 20.09 -8.05
N GLU A 265 35.11 21.33 -7.71
CA GLU A 265 34.35 22.11 -6.74
C GLU A 265 32.91 22.33 -7.19
N GLU A 266 32.70 22.65 -8.48
CA GLU A 266 31.36 22.77 -9.04
C GLU A 266 30.60 21.44 -9.00
N LEU A 267 31.28 20.32 -9.28
CA LEU A 267 30.67 18.99 -9.20
C LEU A 267 30.29 18.68 -7.76
N ARG A 268 31.20 18.87 -6.80
CA ARG A 268 30.92 18.66 -5.36
C ARG A 268 29.75 19.51 -4.86
N LYS A 269 29.71 20.77 -5.25
CA LYS A 269 28.63 21.68 -4.89
C LYS A 269 27.29 21.17 -5.43
N LYS A 270 27.24 20.79 -6.70
CA LYS A 270 26.03 20.25 -7.33
C LYS A 270 25.55 18.97 -6.64
N PHE A 271 26.46 18.05 -6.29
CA PHE A 271 26.11 16.84 -5.54
C PHE A 271 25.55 17.19 -4.16
N LYS A 272 26.19 18.11 -3.44
CA LYS A 272 25.73 18.54 -2.11
C LYS A 272 24.34 19.16 -2.17
N GLU A 273 24.06 20.01 -3.17
CA GLU A 273 22.76 20.61 -3.41
C GLU A 273 21.69 19.54 -3.75
N ASN A 274 22.02 18.56 -4.59
CA ASN A 274 21.10 17.47 -4.92
C ASN A 274 20.81 16.56 -3.72
N ILE A 275 21.83 16.22 -2.93
CA ILE A 275 21.68 15.43 -1.71
C ILE A 275 20.80 16.21 -0.72
N GLN A 276 21.06 17.51 -0.54
CA GLN A 276 20.27 18.35 0.36
C GLN A 276 18.83 18.45 -0.09
N LEU A 277 18.56 18.62 -1.40
CA LEU A 277 17.20 18.64 -1.93
C LEU A 277 16.43 17.34 -1.63
N ASN A 278 17.10 16.19 -1.74
CA ASN A 278 16.49 14.90 -1.39
C ASN A 278 16.21 14.83 0.12
N LEU A 279 17.16 15.26 0.95
CA LEU A 279 16.97 15.32 2.42
C LEU A 279 15.83 16.29 2.79
N ASP A 280 15.71 17.43 2.14
CA ASP A 280 14.64 18.40 2.39
C ASP A 280 13.27 17.81 2.05
N ASN A 281 13.19 17.04 0.98
CA ASN A 281 11.96 16.30 0.64
C ASN A 281 11.62 15.25 1.71
N GLU A 282 12.61 14.51 2.21
CA GLU A 282 12.40 13.53 3.29
C GLU A 282 12.05 14.23 4.62
N ASN A 283 12.72 15.34 4.96
CA ASN A 283 12.39 16.16 6.12
C ASN A 283 10.94 16.67 6.07
N LYS A 284 10.50 17.09 4.87
CA LYS A 284 9.11 17.54 4.65
C LYS A 284 8.12 16.38 4.80
N LYS A 285 8.43 15.20 4.28
CA LYS A 285 7.61 13.98 4.47
C LYS A 285 7.51 13.60 5.94
N GLU A 286 8.62 13.65 6.70
CA GLU A 286 8.60 13.40 8.14
C GLU A 286 7.66 14.37 8.86
N PHE A 287 7.75 15.66 8.54
CA PHE A 287 6.85 16.66 9.11
C PHE A 287 5.38 16.37 8.81
N HIS A 288 5.04 16.06 7.55
CA HIS A 288 3.69 15.69 7.15
C HIS A 288 3.21 14.41 7.84
N ASN A 289 4.07 13.40 8.01
CA ASN A 289 3.74 12.20 8.77
C ASN A 289 3.43 12.51 10.23
N LYS A 290 4.16 13.44 10.84
CA LYS A 290 3.88 13.90 12.21
C LYS A 290 2.55 14.66 12.33
N ILE A 291 2.14 15.39 11.29
CA ILE A 291 0.81 16.00 11.22
C ILE A 291 -0.28 14.90 11.17
N ILE A 292 -0.06 13.86 10.36
CA ILE A 292 -0.97 12.71 10.28
C ILE A 292 -1.09 12.02 11.65
N GLU A 293 0.05 11.72 12.28
CA GLU A 293 0.10 11.11 13.61
C GLU A 293 -0.65 11.95 14.65
N TYR A 294 -0.44 13.27 14.65
CA TYR A 294 -1.15 14.19 15.54
C TYR A 294 -2.66 14.05 15.42
N PHE A 295 -3.20 14.07 14.20
CA PHE A 295 -4.63 13.94 14.00
C PHE A 295 -5.15 12.56 14.40
N ILE A 296 -4.46 11.48 14.04
CA ILE A 296 -4.84 10.10 14.39
C ILE A 296 -4.88 9.90 15.90
N GLU A 297 -3.89 10.44 16.62
CA GLU A 297 -3.81 10.31 18.08
C GLU A 297 -4.87 11.13 18.81
N LYS A 298 -5.13 12.33 18.32
CA LYS A 298 -6.04 13.29 18.99
C LYS A 298 -7.50 13.08 18.64
N THR A 299 -7.82 12.53 17.47
CA THR A 299 -9.20 12.28 17.05
C THR A 299 -9.61 10.87 17.49
N LYS A 300 -10.53 10.76 18.45
CA LYS A 300 -11.00 9.47 18.98
C LYS A 300 -12.37 9.15 18.44
N PHE A 301 -12.48 8.08 17.66
CA PHE A 301 -13.74 7.56 17.13
C PHE A 301 -13.56 6.10 16.70
N ASP A 302 -14.69 5.40 16.56
CA ASP A 302 -14.72 4.01 16.08
C ASP A 302 -14.75 4.00 14.56
N VAL A 303 -13.81 3.28 13.96
CA VAL A 303 -13.68 3.13 12.51
C VAL A 303 -14.63 2.03 12.03
N PRO A 304 -15.31 2.19 10.88
CA PRO A 304 -16.18 1.15 10.32
C PRO A 304 -15.41 -0.15 10.05
N PRO A 305 -15.79 -1.29 10.66
CA PRO A 305 -15.09 -2.56 10.50
C PRO A 305 -14.97 -3.01 9.04
N SER A 306 -16.04 -2.89 8.25
CA SER A 306 -16.01 -3.31 6.85
C SER A 306 -15.00 -2.53 5.99
N MET A 307 -14.77 -1.25 6.30
CA MET A 307 -13.73 -0.47 5.61
C MET A 307 -12.33 -0.97 5.96
N VAL A 308 -12.10 -1.33 7.24
CA VAL A 308 -10.83 -1.89 7.71
C VAL A 308 -10.57 -3.24 7.06
N ASP A 309 -11.58 -4.14 7.02
CA ASP A 309 -11.47 -5.47 6.43
C ASP A 309 -11.22 -5.43 4.93
N ASN A 310 -11.89 -4.54 4.20
CA ASN A 310 -11.68 -4.33 2.78
C ASN A 310 -10.26 -3.83 2.49
N TYR A 311 -9.76 -2.88 3.28
CA TYR A 311 -8.41 -2.37 3.11
C TYR A 311 -7.35 -3.41 3.48
N ARG A 312 -7.59 -4.19 4.54
CA ARG A 312 -6.73 -5.32 4.92
C ARG A 312 -6.64 -6.35 3.78
N SER A 313 -7.77 -6.72 3.19
CA SER A 313 -7.81 -7.64 2.05
C SER A 313 -7.00 -7.12 0.87
N TYR A 314 -7.13 -5.83 0.55
CA TYR A 314 -6.31 -5.19 -0.46
C TYR A 314 -4.80 -5.28 -0.14
N LEU A 315 -4.39 -5.01 1.10
CA LEU A 315 -2.98 -5.13 1.50
C LEU A 315 -2.46 -6.56 1.36
N VAL A 316 -3.26 -7.55 1.76
CA VAL A 316 -2.91 -8.97 1.61
C VAL A 316 -2.65 -9.32 0.15
N GLU A 317 -3.52 -8.89 -0.76
CA GLU A 317 -3.34 -9.11 -2.20
C GLU A 317 -2.09 -8.41 -2.74
N ASP A 318 -1.84 -7.17 -2.35
CA ASP A 318 -0.68 -6.38 -2.78
C ASP A 318 0.64 -7.00 -2.30
N TYR A 319 0.71 -7.44 -1.03
CA TYR A 319 1.91 -8.11 -0.50
C TYR A 319 2.14 -9.48 -1.15
N LYS A 320 1.07 -10.26 -1.37
CA LYS A 320 1.15 -11.54 -2.10
C LYS A 320 1.65 -11.36 -3.53
N ALA A 321 1.22 -10.29 -4.21
CA ALA A 321 1.66 -10.00 -5.57
C ALA A 321 3.14 -9.57 -5.64
N LYS A 322 3.65 -8.87 -4.63
CA LYS A 322 5.04 -8.38 -4.58
C LYS A 322 6.05 -9.47 -4.25
N ASP A 323 5.77 -10.30 -3.27
CA ASP A 323 6.64 -11.40 -2.87
C ASP A 323 5.84 -12.63 -2.39
N PRO A 324 5.40 -13.48 -3.34
CA PRO A 324 4.58 -14.66 -3.01
C PRO A 324 5.29 -15.70 -2.12
N LYS A 325 6.62 -15.71 -2.12
CA LYS A 325 7.41 -16.70 -1.36
C LYS A 325 7.71 -16.26 0.07
N ALA A 326 7.92 -14.97 0.29
CA ALA A 326 8.23 -14.43 1.61
C ALA A 326 6.96 -14.05 2.40
N PHE A 327 5.82 -13.86 1.74
CA PHE A 327 4.58 -13.45 2.39
C PHE A 327 3.99 -14.57 3.24
N ASN A 328 3.78 -14.28 4.52
CA ASN A 328 3.06 -15.14 5.46
C ASN A 328 1.98 -14.33 6.18
N GLU A 329 0.73 -14.56 5.81
CA GLU A 329 -0.41 -13.79 6.32
C GLU A 329 -0.58 -13.93 7.84
N GLU A 330 -0.44 -15.14 8.40
CA GLU A 330 -0.63 -15.37 9.84
C GLU A 330 0.41 -14.59 10.67
N LYS A 331 1.67 -14.57 10.23
CA LYS A 331 2.73 -13.82 10.93
C LYS A 331 2.55 -12.31 10.80
N MET A 332 1.98 -11.85 9.69
CA MET A 332 1.79 -10.43 9.40
C MET A 332 0.42 -9.90 9.87
N ALA A 333 -0.52 -10.77 10.26
CA ALA A 333 -1.88 -10.38 10.61
C ALA A 333 -1.96 -9.19 11.60
N PRO A 334 -1.25 -9.19 12.76
CA PRO A 334 -1.33 -8.07 13.70
C PRO A 334 -0.86 -6.74 13.08
N GLN A 335 0.18 -6.79 12.24
CA GLN A 335 0.72 -5.61 11.57
C GLN A 335 -0.24 -5.11 10.48
N LEU A 336 -0.85 -6.04 9.72
CA LEU A 336 -1.84 -5.70 8.69
C LEU A 336 -3.08 -5.05 9.30
N ASP A 337 -3.56 -5.57 10.45
CA ASP A 337 -4.70 -5.01 11.17
C ASP A 337 -4.41 -3.60 11.69
N GLU A 338 -3.23 -3.38 12.28
CA GLU A 338 -2.80 -2.05 12.75
C GLU A 338 -2.70 -1.05 11.60
N ILE A 339 -2.02 -1.43 10.50
CA ILE A 339 -1.85 -0.59 9.31
C ILE A 339 -3.22 -0.25 8.71
N SER A 340 -4.11 -1.24 8.59
CA SER A 340 -5.44 -1.04 8.00
C SER A 340 -6.27 -0.08 8.83
N ASN A 341 -6.31 -0.28 10.15
CA ASN A 341 -7.03 0.59 11.08
C ASN A 341 -6.50 2.04 11.02
N LYS A 342 -5.17 2.20 11.05
CA LYS A 342 -4.52 3.52 10.99
C LYS A 342 -4.81 4.24 9.67
N ASN A 343 -4.74 3.52 8.54
CA ASN A 343 -4.97 4.13 7.23
C ASN A 343 -6.44 4.51 7.00
N ILE A 344 -7.38 3.65 7.38
CA ILE A 344 -8.82 4.00 7.27
C ILE A 344 -9.17 5.14 8.22
N LYS A 345 -8.63 5.14 9.44
CA LYS A 345 -8.81 6.24 10.38
C LYS A 345 -8.31 7.56 9.80
N TRP A 346 -7.11 7.55 9.20
CA TRP A 346 -6.56 8.72 8.52
C TRP A 346 -7.40 9.14 7.31
N LEU A 347 -7.85 8.19 6.50
CA LEU A 347 -8.71 8.46 5.35
C LEU A 347 -9.94 9.29 5.76
N LEU A 348 -10.66 8.84 6.79
CA LEU A 348 -11.86 9.52 7.29
C LEU A 348 -11.55 10.90 7.86
N ILE A 349 -10.46 11.03 8.60
CA ILE A 349 -10.01 12.34 9.13
C ILE A 349 -9.66 13.28 7.98
N ARG A 350 -8.88 12.82 7.01
CA ARG A 350 -8.46 13.62 5.85
C ARG A 350 -9.65 14.09 5.02
N GLU A 351 -10.59 13.19 4.72
CA GLU A 351 -11.82 13.56 3.99
C GLU A 351 -12.59 14.68 4.71
N ASN A 352 -12.76 14.57 6.01
CA ASN A 352 -13.44 15.59 6.81
C ASN A 352 -12.65 16.92 6.81
N LEU A 353 -11.32 16.88 6.94
CA LEU A 353 -10.48 18.09 6.87
C LEU A 353 -10.49 18.73 5.48
N VAL A 354 -10.50 17.96 4.41
CA VAL A 354 -10.61 18.43 3.03
C VAL A 354 -11.92 19.18 2.81
N GLU A 355 -13.03 18.65 3.33
CA GLU A 355 -14.35 19.28 3.28
C GLU A 355 -14.39 20.56 4.11
N LYS A 356 -13.95 20.50 5.37
CA LYS A 356 -13.91 21.62 6.30
C LYS A 356 -13.08 22.80 5.77
N GLU A 357 -11.92 22.52 5.23
CA GLU A 357 -11.00 23.54 4.66
C GLU A 357 -11.35 23.92 3.21
N LYS A 358 -12.40 23.34 2.65
CA LYS A 358 -12.88 23.59 1.27
C LYS A 358 -11.78 23.41 0.24
N ILE A 359 -10.99 22.34 0.40
CA ILE A 359 -9.90 22.02 -0.54
C ILE A 359 -10.51 21.37 -1.78
N ILE A 360 -10.67 22.17 -2.83
CA ILE A 360 -11.28 21.75 -4.09
C ILE A 360 -10.19 21.58 -5.14
N LEU A 361 -10.30 20.54 -5.94
CA LEU A 361 -9.47 20.30 -7.11
C LEU A 361 -10.27 20.62 -8.38
N GLY A 362 -9.84 21.62 -9.13
CA GLY A 362 -10.40 21.97 -10.44
C GLY A 362 -9.95 21.00 -11.53
N GLN A 363 -10.80 20.78 -12.52
CA GLN A 363 -10.46 19.98 -13.70
C GLN A 363 -9.23 20.54 -14.42
N ASP A 364 -9.13 21.84 -14.52
CA ASP A 364 -8.03 22.56 -15.18
C ASP A 364 -6.67 22.30 -14.52
N GLU A 365 -6.63 22.08 -13.21
CA GLU A 365 -5.40 21.86 -12.47
C GLU A 365 -4.71 20.56 -12.89
N ILE A 366 -5.51 19.51 -13.15
CA ILE A 366 -5.00 18.21 -13.63
C ILE A 366 -4.42 18.36 -15.05
N GLU A 367 -5.19 19.01 -15.92
CA GLU A 367 -4.75 19.24 -17.31
C GLU A 367 -3.49 20.12 -17.39
N ASN A 368 -3.44 21.17 -16.56
CA ASN A 368 -2.28 22.04 -16.50
C ASN A 368 -1.06 21.29 -15.96
N LYS A 369 -1.19 20.47 -14.93
CA LYS A 369 -0.08 19.67 -14.42
C LYS A 369 0.46 18.69 -15.45
N ILE A 370 -0.42 18.06 -16.25
CA ILE A 370 0.00 17.19 -17.36
C ILE A 370 0.73 18.01 -18.46
N LYS A 371 0.24 19.21 -18.78
CA LYS A 371 0.91 20.11 -19.72
C LYS A 371 2.30 20.54 -19.24
N ASP A 372 2.43 20.86 -17.96
CA ASP A 372 3.70 21.23 -17.34
C ASP A 372 4.71 20.09 -17.43
N MET A 373 4.32 18.86 -17.10
CA MET A 373 5.16 17.67 -17.26
C MET A 373 5.62 17.47 -18.72
N MET A 374 4.72 17.69 -19.67
CA MET A 374 5.07 17.61 -21.10
C MET A 374 6.03 18.72 -21.57
N ASN A 375 5.98 19.90 -20.93
CA ASN A 375 6.88 21.01 -21.24
C ASN A 375 8.25 20.83 -20.56
N GLU A 376 8.28 20.28 -19.36
CA GLU A 376 9.51 19.97 -18.64
C GLU A 376 10.31 18.84 -19.30
N SER A 377 9.62 17.91 -19.97
CA SER A 377 10.23 16.75 -20.63
C SER A 377 9.70 16.59 -22.06
N PRO A 378 10.12 17.46 -23.00
CA PRO A 378 9.60 17.49 -24.38
C PRO A 378 9.82 16.19 -25.15
N GLU A 379 10.92 15.46 -24.86
CA GLU A 379 11.28 14.18 -25.46
C GLU A 379 10.27 13.08 -25.11
N TYR A 380 9.65 13.13 -23.93
CA TYR A 380 8.65 12.15 -23.46
C TYR A 380 7.20 12.63 -23.62
N LYS A 381 6.96 13.73 -24.33
CA LYS A 381 5.63 14.33 -24.47
C LYS A 381 4.53 13.35 -24.93
N LYS A 382 4.85 12.47 -25.88
CA LYS A 382 3.90 11.48 -26.39
C LYS A 382 3.59 10.40 -25.35
N ASP A 383 4.61 9.96 -24.63
CA ASP A 383 4.47 8.91 -23.59
C ASP A 383 3.70 9.43 -22.39
N ILE A 384 3.98 10.66 -21.94
CA ILE A 384 3.24 11.34 -20.87
C ILE A 384 1.76 11.44 -21.24
N LYS A 385 1.46 11.91 -22.48
CA LYS A 385 0.07 12.00 -22.94
C LYS A 385 -0.61 10.64 -22.99
N LYS A 386 0.06 9.59 -23.48
CA LYS A 386 -0.47 8.23 -23.51
C LYS A 386 -0.72 7.68 -22.10
N PHE A 387 0.23 7.89 -21.19
CA PHE A 387 0.13 7.43 -19.80
C PHE A 387 -1.07 8.03 -19.07
N TYR A 388 -1.28 9.35 -19.20
CA TYR A 388 -2.39 10.04 -18.54
C TYR A 388 -3.71 10.01 -19.34
N ASN A 389 -3.79 9.35 -20.50
CA ASN A 389 -5.07 9.00 -21.12
C ASN A 389 -5.79 7.87 -20.37
N GLU A 390 -5.08 7.07 -19.60
CA GLU A 390 -5.65 6.04 -18.76
C GLU A 390 -6.25 6.67 -17.49
N GLU A 391 -7.54 6.40 -17.22
CA GLU A 391 -8.26 7.00 -16.10
C GLU A 391 -7.64 6.65 -14.74
N GLN A 392 -7.06 5.46 -14.61
CA GLN A 392 -6.36 5.05 -13.40
C GLN A 392 -5.16 5.95 -13.09
N ASN A 393 -4.38 6.33 -14.10
CA ASN A 393 -3.21 7.21 -13.95
C ASN A 393 -3.64 8.66 -13.67
N LYS A 394 -4.73 9.12 -14.30
CA LYS A 394 -5.34 10.42 -13.96
C LYS A 394 -5.84 10.47 -12.53
N ASN A 395 -6.45 9.40 -12.05
CA ASN A 395 -6.94 9.33 -10.68
C ASN A 395 -5.80 9.38 -9.66
N LYS A 396 -4.68 8.70 -9.94
CA LYS A 396 -3.46 8.84 -9.12
C LYS A 396 -2.96 10.29 -9.10
N LEU A 397 -2.84 10.93 -10.27
CA LEU A 397 -2.42 12.32 -10.34
C LEU A 397 -3.38 13.27 -9.59
N ARG A 398 -4.69 13.01 -9.69
CA ARG A 398 -5.72 13.76 -8.95
C ARG A 398 -5.49 13.67 -7.44
N GLU A 399 -5.24 12.46 -6.93
CA GLU A 399 -4.94 12.24 -5.51
C GLU A 399 -3.62 12.91 -5.10
N ASP A 400 -2.59 12.87 -5.92
CA ASP A 400 -1.31 13.52 -5.64
C ASP A 400 -1.44 15.05 -5.55
N ILE A 401 -2.19 15.66 -6.48
CA ILE A 401 -2.44 17.10 -6.45
C ILE A 401 -3.29 17.48 -5.22
N LEU A 402 -4.35 16.72 -4.95
CA LEU A 402 -5.20 16.94 -3.78
C LEU A 402 -4.41 16.81 -2.49
N ASN A 403 -3.54 15.82 -2.39
CA ASN A 403 -2.67 15.60 -1.25
C ASN A 403 -1.67 16.74 -1.07
N SER A 404 -1.07 17.22 -2.16
CA SER A 404 -0.21 18.41 -2.15
C SER A 404 -0.95 19.67 -1.66
N LYS A 405 -2.16 19.91 -2.16
CA LYS A 405 -3.00 21.06 -1.72
C LYS A 405 -3.37 20.93 -0.25
N PHE A 406 -3.71 19.72 0.19
CA PHE A 406 -4.02 19.42 1.57
C PHE A 406 -2.85 19.78 2.49
N PHE A 407 -1.66 19.25 2.23
CA PHE A 407 -0.50 19.53 3.08
C PHE A 407 -0.05 20.99 3.00
N ASN A 408 -0.11 21.63 1.84
CA ASN A 408 0.18 23.06 1.74
C ASN A 408 -0.79 23.90 2.61
N LYS A 409 -2.05 23.48 2.72
CA LYS A 409 -3.01 24.11 3.62
C LYS A 409 -2.68 23.81 5.08
N MET A 410 -2.37 22.54 5.41
CA MET A 410 -2.00 22.14 6.78
C MET A 410 -0.71 22.82 7.25
N ASP A 411 0.28 22.99 6.40
CA ASP A 411 1.53 23.69 6.71
C ASP A 411 1.29 25.11 7.25
N SER A 412 0.16 25.75 6.90
CA SER A 412 -0.20 27.05 7.46
C SER A 412 -0.64 27.03 8.93
N PHE A 413 -1.11 25.88 9.41
CA PHE A 413 -1.61 25.68 10.78
C PHE A 413 -0.58 25.06 11.72
N PHE A 414 0.44 24.42 11.16
CA PHE A 414 1.46 23.72 11.96
C PHE A 414 2.81 24.42 11.89
N VAL A 415 3.46 24.51 13.03
CA VAL A 415 4.83 25.06 13.13
C VAL A 415 5.80 23.91 13.31
N ASN A 416 6.69 23.73 12.34
CA ASN A 416 7.77 22.75 12.47
C ASN A 416 8.93 23.33 13.29
N LYS A 417 9.15 22.81 14.49
CA LYS A 417 10.32 23.10 15.29
C LYS A 417 11.40 22.05 15.02
N THR A 418 12.33 22.37 14.14
CA THR A 418 13.37 21.46 13.69
C THR A 418 14.57 21.43 14.61
N LYS A 419 15.20 20.25 14.72
CA LYS A 419 16.55 20.06 15.25
C LYS A 419 17.45 19.63 14.10
N GLU A 420 18.45 20.45 13.78
CA GLU A 420 19.43 20.13 12.75
C GLU A 420 20.31 18.96 13.15
N ILE A 421 20.45 18.00 12.27
CA ILE A 421 21.28 16.80 12.43
C ILE A 421 22.11 16.60 11.16
N ALA A 422 23.41 16.72 11.25
CA ALA A 422 24.30 16.36 10.16
C ALA A 422 24.25 14.84 9.91
N THR A 423 24.18 14.43 8.66
CA THR A 423 23.99 13.01 8.27
C THR A 423 25.12 12.11 8.78
N ASP A 424 26.36 12.59 8.90
CA ASP A 424 27.50 11.86 9.44
C ASP A 424 27.36 11.47 10.93
N LYS A 425 26.45 12.18 11.67
CA LYS A 425 26.13 11.88 13.08
C LYS A 425 25.03 10.86 13.25
N ILE A 426 24.39 10.44 12.16
CA ILE A 426 23.41 9.36 12.19
C ILE A 426 24.21 8.06 12.36
N LYS A 427 24.34 7.58 13.61
CA LYS A 427 24.91 6.26 13.86
C LYS A 427 24.10 5.25 13.06
N ASN A 428 24.74 4.57 12.12
CA ASN A 428 24.18 3.44 11.42
C ASN A 428 23.67 2.44 12.48
N LYS A 429 22.38 2.47 12.77
CA LYS A 429 21.65 1.39 13.44
C LYS A 429 21.43 0.28 12.39
N LYS A 430 22.51 -0.30 11.90
CA LYS A 430 22.52 -1.59 11.25
C LYS A 430 23.28 -2.53 12.16
N GLY A 431 22.56 -3.18 13.01
CA GLY A 431 22.87 -4.40 13.70
C GLY A 431 21.80 -5.38 13.33
#